data_72ffa442c31a2eb5d248982d80235608
#
_entry.id   72ffa442c31a2eb5d248982d80235608
#
_cell.length_a   1.000
_cell.length_b   1.000
_cell.length_c   1.000
_cell.angle_alpha   90.00
_cell.angle_beta   90.00
_cell.angle_gamma   90.00
#
_symmetry.space_group_name_H-M   'P 1'
#
loop_
_entity.id
_entity.type
_entity.pdbx_description
1 polymer ?
#
loop_
_entity_poly.entity_id
_entity_poly.type
_entity_poly.pdbx_seq_one_letter_code
_entity_poly.pdbx_strand_id
1 'polypeptide(L)'
;MNRVKRTIHCKDAYAVGLTGKGVGVAVLDTGISPHKDFDDRIIGFADMVGRRLAPYDDCGHGSHICGIIGGSGCVSDGRYQGMAPGCNLVAVKVLDQKGGGYASDMLEGIAWVLEHKEKLGIRIVNISVGSHGRKAVSENSMLVRGVNRAWDAGLVVVVAAGNNGPGPMSISTPGISRKVITVGCSDDQKEVLVGKNRMVDYSGRGPTAACICKPDVVAPGSRVVSCGQANRYAIKSGTSMSTPIVSGAIALLLEKYPNMTNLEVKLKLMNSCRDLGLPKNQQGWGLLDVERLLE
;
A
#
# COMPACT_ATOMS: atom_id res chain seq x y z
N MET A 1 -3.15 -7.60 -12.95
CA MET A 1 -3.68 -8.09 -11.65
C MET A 1 -3.91 -9.62 -11.60
N ASN A 2 -4.35 -10.30 -12.64
CA ASN A 2 -4.66 -11.74 -12.58
C ASN A 2 -3.48 -12.64 -12.11
N ARG A 3 -2.24 -12.33 -12.54
CA ARG A 3 -1.04 -13.03 -12.05
C ARG A 3 -0.89 -12.83 -10.53
N VAL A 4 -1.00 -11.60 -10.07
CA VAL A 4 -0.91 -11.26 -8.64
C VAL A 4 -1.93 -12.05 -7.83
N LYS A 5 -3.21 -11.96 -8.20
CA LYS A 5 -4.32 -12.64 -7.50
C LYS A 5 -4.13 -14.16 -7.44
N ARG A 6 -3.58 -14.78 -8.50
CA ARG A 6 -3.26 -16.22 -8.48
C ARG A 6 -2.12 -16.55 -7.51
N THR A 7 -1.06 -15.74 -7.51
CA THR A 7 0.12 -15.97 -6.67
C THR A 7 -0.21 -15.91 -5.17
N ILE A 8 -1.18 -15.08 -4.77
CA ILE A 8 -1.58 -14.87 -3.38
C ILE A 8 -2.93 -15.53 -3.03
N HIS A 9 -3.42 -16.47 -3.82
CA HIS A 9 -4.65 -17.24 -3.62
C HIS A 9 -5.89 -16.37 -3.33
N CYS A 10 -6.14 -15.34 -4.17
CA CYS A 10 -7.22 -14.39 -3.94
C CYS A 10 -8.56 -14.77 -4.61
N LYS A 11 -8.66 -15.93 -5.29
CA LYS A 11 -9.86 -16.27 -6.08
C LYS A 11 -11.09 -16.51 -5.22
N ASP A 12 -10.92 -17.16 -4.08
CA ASP A 12 -12.03 -17.65 -3.27
C ASP A 12 -12.71 -16.51 -2.49
N ALA A 13 -11.99 -15.41 -2.22
CA ALA A 13 -12.59 -14.20 -1.67
C ALA A 13 -13.76 -13.66 -2.52
N TYR A 14 -13.61 -13.68 -3.84
CA TYR A 14 -14.66 -13.19 -4.75
C TYR A 14 -15.79 -14.22 -4.94
N ALA A 15 -15.50 -15.50 -4.81
CA ALA A 15 -16.51 -16.56 -4.87
C ALA A 15 -17.53 -16.44 -3.73
N VAL A 16 -17.11 -15.92 -2.56
CA VAL A 16 -18.01 -15.65 -1.41
C VAL A 16 -18.51 -14.19 -1.40
N GLY A 17 -18.32 -13.44 -2.47
CA GLY A 17 -18.88 -12.11 -2.66
C GLY A 17 -18.13 -10.96 -2.00
N LEU A 18 -16.92 -11.19 -1.43
CA LEU A 18 -16.14 -10.15 -0.79
C LEU A 18 -15.50 -9.21 -1.84
N THR A 19 -15.68 -7.92 -1.65
CA THR A 19 -15.20 -6.86 -2.54
C THR A 19 -14.52 -5.70 -1.82
N GLY A 20 -14.45 -5.71 -0.50
CA GLY A 20 -14.00 -4.61 0.35
C GLY A 20 -15.09 -3.57 0.61
N LYS A 21 -16.37 -3.91 0.35
CA LYS A 21 -17.50 -2.99 0.48
C LYS A 21 -17.61 -2.43 1.90
N GLY A 22 -17.84 -1.12 2.00
CA GLY A 22 -17.98 -0.42 3.28
C GLY A 22 -16.65 -0.06 3.96
N VAL A 23 -15.51 -0.48 3.41
CA VAL A 23 -14.18 -0.18 3.99
C VAL A 23 -13.56 1.01 3.26
N GLY A 24 -13.24 2.08 3.99
CA GLY A 24 -12.50 3.24 3.49
C GLY A 24 -11.00 2.99 3.54
N VAL A 25 -10.31 3.23 2.41
CA VAL A 25 -8.85 3.15 2.28
C VAL A 25 -8.30 4.51 1.90
N ALA A 26 -7.53 5.13 2.80
CA ALA A 26 -6.82 6.37 2.53
C ALA A 26 -5.47 6.06 1.85
N VAL A 27 -5.21 6.71 0.72
CA VAL A 27 -3.97 6.59 -0.06
C VAL A 27 -3.23 7.92 0.00
N LEU A 28 -2.09 7.95 0.70
CA LEU A 28 -1.21 9.12 0.79
C LEU A 28 -0.14 9.00 -0.30
N ASP A 29 -0.34 9.73 -1.41
CA ASP A 29 0.49 9.57 -2.62
C ASP A 29 0.44 10.83 -3.51
N THR A 30 0.54 10.71 -4.83
CA THR A 30 0.52 11.82 -5.80
C THR A 30 -0.89 12.32 -6.16
N GLY A 31 -1.92 11.77 -5.54
CA GLY A 31 -3.33 12.06 -5.83
C GLY A 31 -4.05 10.91 -6.53
N ILE A 32 -5.18 11.21 -7.15
CA ILE A 32 -6.00 10.27 -7.92
C ILE A 32 -6.60 10.99 -9.13
N SER A 33 -6.41 10.45 -10.32
CA SER A 33 -7.08 10.91 -11.54
C SER A 33 -8.46 10.26 -11.65
N PRO A 34 -9.48 10.97 -12.14
CA PRO A 34 -10.73 10.35 -12.52
C PRO A 34 -10.48 9.19 -13.50
N HIS A 35 -11.04 8.02 -13.18
CA HIS A 35 -10.95 6.81 -14.00
C HIS A 35 -12.25 6.03 -13.83
N LYS A 36 -12.81 5.48 -14.93
CA LYS A 36 -14.08 4.75 -14.89
C LYS A 36 -14.07 3.54 -13.94
N ASP A 37 -12.89 2.99 -13.64
CA ASP A 37 -12.74 1.90 -12.66
C ASP A 37 -12.95 2.35 -11.20
N PHE A 38 -13.01 3.65 -10.94
CA PHE A 38 -13.25 4.18 -9.59
C PHE A 38 -14.73 4.53 -9.33
N ASP A 39 -15.50 4.80 -10.41
CA ASP A 39 -16.90 5.20 -10.33
C ASP A 39 -17.10 6.35 -9.31
N ASP A 40 -18.12 6.23 -8.44
CA ASP A 40 -18.45 7.12 -7.33
C ASP A 40 -17.70 6.77 -6.02
N ARG A 41 -16.76 5.81 -6.06
CA ARG A 41 -16.05 5.32 -4.87
C ARG A 41 -14.86 6.17 -4.42
N ILE A 42 -14.55 7.28 -5.12
CA ILE A 42 -13.65 8.32 -4.61
C ILE A 42 -14.49 9.20 -3.67
N ILE A 43 -14.56 8.83 -2.39
CA ILE A 43 -15.43 9.50 -1.42
C ILE A 43 -14.75 10.66 -0.66
N GLY A 44 -13.45 10.85 -0.86
CA GLY A 44 -12.68 11.93 -0.24
C GLY A 44 -11.42 12.25 -1.01
N PHE A 45 -11.09 13.54 -1.03
CA PHE A 45 -9.86 14.05 -1.61
C PHE A 45 -9.31 15.22 -0.77
N ALA A 46 -8.00 15.24 -0.59
CA ALA A 46 -7.28 16.36 0.00
C ALA A 46 -5.95 16.56 -0.71
N ASP A 47 -5.54 17.82 -0.90
CA ASP A 47 -4.30 18.19 -1.57
C ASP A 47 -3.43 19.04 -0.65
N MET A 48 -2.37 18.44 -0.09
CA MET A 48 -1.43 19.11 0.82
C MET A 48 -0.37 19.92 0.06
N VAL A 49 -0.24 19.66 -1.25
CA VAL A 49 0.80 20.28 -2.11
C VAL A 49 0.28 21.50 -2.83
N GLY A 50 -0.79 21.32 -3.63
CA GLY A 50 -1.33 22.38 -4.52
C GLY A 50 -2.60 23.02 -4.00
N ARG A 51 -3.18 22.53 -2.89
CA ARG A 51 -4.40 23.02 -2.24
C ARG A 51 -5.64 23.03 -3.15
N ARG A 52 -5.67 22.15 -4.17
CA ARG A 52 -6.82 22.03 -5.06
C ARG A 52 -7.92 21.21 -4.41
N LEU A 53 -9.18 21.55 -4.72
CA LEU A 53 -10.34 20.87 -4.14
C LEU A 53 -10.80 19.65 -4.96
N ALA A 54 -10.62 19.67 -6.27
CA ALA A 54 -11.02 18.57 -7.14
C ALA A 54 -9.92 17.50 -7.25
N PRO A 55 -10.28 16.21 -7.28
CA PRO A 55 -9.32 15.12 -7.46
C PRO A 55 -8.52 15.26 -8.75
N TYR A 56 -7.21 15.09 -8.65
CA TYR A 56 -6.29 15.02 -9.78
C TYR A 56 -5.02 14.25 -9.41
N ASP A 57 -4.30 13.79 -10.42
CA ASP A 57 -2.98 13.16 -10.27
C ASP A 57 -2.12 13.53 -11.47
N ASP A 58 -1.13 14.35 -11.25
CA ASP A 58 -0.21 14.88 -12.28
C ASP A 58 1.06 14.02 -12.46
N CYS A 59 1.19 12.95 -11.67
CA CYS A 59 2.26 11.94 -11.74
C CYS A 59 1.77 10.58 -12.24
N GLY A 60 0.55 10.19 -11.85
CA GLY A 60 -0.05 8.89 -12.15
C GLY A 60 0.43 7.72 -11.27
N HIS A 61 1.18 8.01 -10.19
CA HIS A 61 1.57 6.96 -9.24
C HIS A 61 0.42 6.66 -8.27
N GLY A 62 -0.19 7.66 -7.67
CA GLY A 62 -1.32 7.49 -6.77
C GLY A 62 -2.54 6.84 -7.43
N SER A 63 -2.85 7.22 -8.67
CA SER A 63 -3.92 6.56 -9.45
C SER A 63 -3.63 5.07 -9.66
N HIS A 64 -2.37 4.72 -9.90
CA HIS A 64 -1.96 3.31 -10.04
C HIS A 64 -2.14 2.55 -8.73
N ILE A 65 -1.75 3.15 -7.60
CA ILE A 65 -1.93 2.58 -6.25
C ILE A 65 -3.43 2.38 -5.94
N CYS A 66 -4.25 3.41 -6.15
CA CYS A 66 -5.70 3.32 -5.96
C CYS A 66 -6.33 2.22 -6.82
N GLY A 67 -5.87 2.06 -8.07
CA GLY A 67 -6.33 1.01 -8.95
C GLY A 67 -5.95 -0.41 -8.49
N ILE A 68 -4.77 -0.60 -7.88
CA ILE A 68 -4.38 -1.89 -7.27
C ILE A 68 -5.29 -2.21 -6.09
N ILE A 69 -5.62 -1.21 -5.27
CA ILE A 69 -6.51 -1.39 -4.12
C ILE A 69 -7.95 -1.67 -4.60
N GLY A 70 -8.56 -0.72 -5.32
CA GLY A 70 -10.00 -0.66 -5.49
C GLY A 70 -10.49 -0.47 -6.94
N GLY A 71 -9.65 -0.60 -7.96
CA GLY A 71 -10.12 -0.51 -9.35
C GLY A 71 -11.15 -1.60 -9.66
N SER A 72 -12.33 -1.23 -10.19
CA SER A 72 -13.38 -2.21 -10.57
C SER A 72 -12.96 -3.08 -11.75
N GLY A 73 -12.06 -2.58 -12.61
CA GLY A 73 -11.64 -3.25 -13.84
C GLY A 73 -12.66 -3.13 -14.97
N CYS A 74 -13.67 -2.26 -14.84
CA CYS A 74 -14.75 -2.15 -15.84
C CYS A 74 -14.22 -1.77 -17.23
N VAL A 75 -13.19 -0.95 -17.32
CA VAL A 75 -12.56 -0.56 -18.60
C VAL A 75 -11.83 -1.73 -19.27
N SER A 76 -11.52 -2.79 -18.53
CA SER A 76 -10.76 -3.95 -18.99
C SER A 76 -11.53 -5.28 -18.90
N ASP A 77 -12.85 -5.24 -18.82
CA ASP A 77 -13.71 -6.43 -18.64
C ASP A 77 -13.22 -7.32 -17.48
N GLY A 78 -12.88 -6.70 -16.35
CA GLY A 78 -12.39 -7.34 -15.14
C GLY A 78 -10.90 -7.77 -15.18
N ARG A 79 -10.21 -7.63 -16.31
CA ARG A 79 -8.83 -8.13 -16.49
C ARG A 79 -7.83 -7.50 -15.52
N TYR A 80 -8.00 -6.22 -15.22
CA TYR A 80 -7.11 -5.45 -14.33
C TYR A 80 -7.78 -5.01 -13.04
N GLN A 81 -8.86 -5.69 -12.64
CA GLN A 81 -9.58 -5.45 -11.40
C GLN A 81 -8.63 -5.47 -10.18
N GLY A 82 -8.72 -4.48 -9.31
CA GLY A 82 -7.99 -4.34 -8.04
C GLY A 82 -8.32 -5.43 -7.04
N MET A 83 -7.68 -5.37 -5.88
CA MET A 83 -7.82 -6.36 -4.82
C MET A 83 -9.18 -6.30 -4.13
N ALA A 84 -9.69 -5.12 -3.85
CA ALA A 84 -10.94 -4.83 -3.15
C ALA A 84 -11.81 -3.88 -4.01
N PRO A 85 -12.41 -4.38 -5.11
CA PRO A 85 -13.05 -3.55 -6.13
C PRO A 85 -14.32 -2.83 -5.65
N GLY A 86 -14.82 -3.11 -4.47
CA GLY A 86 -15.97 -2.44 -3.84
C GLY A 86 -15.59 -1.51 -2.68
N CYS A 87 -14.31 -1.38 -2.33
CA CYS A 87 -13.87 -0.49 -1.25
C CYS A 87 -14.02 0.99 -1.65
N ASN A 88 -14.15 1.84 -0.65
CA ASN A 88 -14.13 3.29 -0.80
C ASN A 88 -12.69 3.81 -0.83
N LEU A 89 -12.41 4.76 -1.71
CA LEU A 89 -11.09 5.36 -1.87
C LEU A 89 -11.09 6.81 -1.35
N VAL A 90 -10.10 7.12 -0.54
CA VAL A 90 -9.83 8.48 -0.08
C VAL A 90 -8.40 8.82 -0.52
N ALA A 91 -8.24 9.78 -1.42
CA ALA A 91 -6.93 10.15 -1.92
C ALA A 91 -6.42 11.41 -1.23
N VAL A 92 -5.23 11.32 -0.64
CA VAL A 92 -4.55 12.46 -0.01
C VAL A 92 -3.26 12.71 -0.77
N LYS A 93 -3.24 13.80 -1.54
CA LYS A 93 -2.07 14.17 -2.31
C LYS A 93 -1.04 14.85 -1.38
N VAL A 94 0.06 14.14 -1.17
CA VAL A 94 1.20 14.57 -0.33
C VAL A 94 2.51 14.63 -1.14
N LEU A 95 2.46 14.26 -2.42
CA LEU A 95 3.58 14.26 -3.36
C LEU A 95 3.26 15.07 -4.60
N ASP A 96 4.29 15.70 -5.15
CA ASP A 96 4.23 16.53 -6.35
C ASP A 96 4.15 15.69 -7.66
N GLN A 97 4.17 16.38 -8.78
CA GLN A 97 4.15 15.81 -10.14
C GLN A 97 5.37 14.94 -10.48
N LYS A 98 6.46 15.02 -9.70
CA LYS A 98 7.66 14.18 -9.85
C LYS A 98 7.69 13.01 -8.88
N GLY A 99 6.67 12.89 -8.01
CA GLY A 99 6.62 11.90 -6.94
C GLY A 99 7.51 12.24 -5.74
N GLY A 100 7.97 13.49 -5.65
CA GLY A 100 8.67 14.05 -4.50
C GLY A 100 7.70 14.72 -3.54
N GLY A 101 8.11 14.94 -2.27
CA GLY A 101 7.29 15.65 -1.29
C GLY A 101 8.07 15.93 -0.02
N TYR A 102 7.51 16.81 0.79
CA TYR A 102 8.08 17.16 2.09
C TYR A 102 7.45 16.30 3.21
N ALA A 103 8.22 16.05 4.26
CA ALA A 103 7.71 15.35 5.44
C ALA A 103 6.54 16.10 6.09
N SER A 104 6.51 17.44 6.01
CA SER A 104 5.41 18.27 6.46
C SER A 104 4.09 17.90 5.80
N ASP A 105 4.09 17.75 4.46
CA ASP A 105 2.88 17.47 3.68
C ASP A 105 2.34 16.08 4.00
N MET A 106 3.24 15.11 4.20
CA MET A 106 2.87 13.77 4.67
C MET A 106 2.23 13.82 6.07
N LEU A 107 2.80 14.59 7.01
CA LEU A 107 2.28 14.72 8.37
C LEU A 107 0.92 15.45 8.37
N GLU A 108 0.77 16.47 7.55
CA GLU A 108 -0.51 17.18 7.36
C GLU A 108 -1.57 16.22 6.78
N GLY A 109 -1.20 15.43 5.77
CA GLY A 109 -2.06 14.39 5.20
C GLY A 109 -2.50 13.35 6.23
N ILE A 110 -1.59 12.89 7.10
CA ILE A 110 -1.93 11.98 8.21
C ILE A 110 -2.89 12.66 9.19
N ALA A 111 -2.66 13.92 9.53
CA ALA A 111 -3.54 14.67 10.43
C ALA A 111 -4.95 14.82 9.84
N TRP A 112 -5.05 15.15 8.56
CA TRP A 112 -6.32 15.22 7.83
C TRP A 112 -7.06 13.87 7.83
N VAL A 113 -6.37 12.75 7.59
CA VAL A 113 -6.98 11.42 7.66
C VAL A 113 -7.53 11.14 9.05
N LEU A 114 -6.79 11.47 10.11
CA LEU A 114 -7.23 11.29 11.49
C LEU A 114 -8.49 12.11 11.82
N GLU A 115 -8.60 13.31 11.31
CA GLU A 115 -9.76 14.18 11.49
C GLU A 115 -11.01 13.63 10.78
N HIS A 116 -10.82 13.02 9.59
CA HIS A 116 -11.92 12.60 8.72
C HIS A 116 -12.24 11.11 8.80
N LYS A 117 -11.48 10.30 9.56
CA LYS A 117 -11.57 8.84 9.53
C LYS A 117 -12.97 8.30 9.84
N GLU A 118 -13.66 8.86 10.84
CA GLU A 118 -15.00 8.42 11.21
C GLU A 118 -16.02 8.79 10.12
N LYS A 119 -16.01 10.04 9.66
CA LYS A 119 -16.92 10.53 8.62
C LYS A 119 -16.82 9.77 7.31
N LEU A 120 -15.60 9.39 6.91
CA LEU A 120 -15.32 8.70 5.65
C LEU A 120 -15.15 7.18 5.82
N GLY A 121 -15.36 6.65 7.02
CA GLY A 121 -15.20 5.22 7.29
C GLY A 121 -13.79 4.68 7.00
N ILE A 122 -12.75 5.50 7.19
CA ILE A 122 -11.38 5.12 6.90
C ILE A 122 -10.90 4.11 7.94
N ARG A 123 -10.49 2.93 7.50
CA ARG A 123 -9.95 1.86 8.32
C ARG A 123 -8.47 1.57 7.99
N ILE A 124 -8.04 1.90 6.78
CA ILE A 124 -6.72 1.56 6.25
C ILE A 124 -6.05 2.82 5.73
N VAL A 125 -4.76 2.97 6.01
CA VAL A 125 -3.88 4.00 5.43
C VAL A 125 -2.80 3.30 4.63
N ASN A 126 -2.72 3.56 3.33
CA ASN A 126 -1.69 3.08 2.42
C ASN A 126 -0.67 4.18 2.13
N ILE A 127 0.60 3.92 2.41
CA ILE A 127 1.72 4.81 2.11
C ILE A 127 2.72 4.05 1.23
N SER A 128 2.65 4.28 -0.08
CA SER A 128 3.49 3.59 -1.07
C SER A 128 4.76 4.35 -1.42
N VAL A 129 5.21 5.21 -0.53
CA VAL A 129 6.39 6.05 -0.68
C VAL A 129 7.24 6.01 0.57
N GLY A 130 8.52 6.31 0.43
CA GLY A 130 9.43 6.35 1.55
C GLY A 130 10.66 7.20 1.27
N SER A 131 11.20 7.81 2.31
CA SER A 131 12.45 8.55 2.22
C SER A 131 13.64 7.64 2.53
N HIS A 132 14.72 7.86 1.78
CA HIS A 132 16.01 7.23 2.04
C HIS A 132 17.00 8.32 2.40
N GLY A 133 17.34 8.42 3.68
CA GLY A 133 18.38 9.34 4.17
C GLY A 133 19.74 8.63 4.23
N ARG A 134 20.83 9.33 3.86
CA ARG A 134 22.21 8.84 4.04
C ARG A 134 22.62 8.68 5.53
N LYS A 135 21.84 9.20 6.46
CA LYS A 135 22.05 9.04 7.92
C LYS A 135 21.13 7.94 8.44
N ALA A 136 21.61 7.15 9.40
CA ALA A 136 20.80 6.13 10.07
C ALA A 136 19.45 6.73 10.47
N VAL A 137 18.37 6.24 9.85
CA VAL A 137 17.04 6.78 10.07
C VAL A 137 16.55 6.29 11.43
N SER A 138 16.29 7.23 12.32
CA SER A 138 15.86 6.96 13.69
C SER A 138 14.37 6.64 13.74
N GLU A 139 13.96 5.69 14.58
CA GLU A 139 12.56 5.46 14.98
C GLU A 139 11.89 6.72 15.57
N ASN A 140 12.68 7.70 16.00
CA ASN A 140 12.21 8.99 16.49
C ASN A 140 11.96 10.03 15.37
N SER A 141 12.11 9.65 14.10
CA SER A 141 11.83 10.57 12.99
C SER A 141 10.37 11.01 13.00
N MET A 142 10.11 12.23 12.53
CA MET A 142 8.75 12.79 12.48
C MET A 142 7.78 11.91 11.69
N LEU A 143 8.23 11.31 10.58
CA LEU A 143 7.39 10.41 9.77
C LEU A 143 7.01 9.13 10.52
N VAL A 144 7.97 8.52 11.27
CA VAL A 144 7.67 7.35 12.10
C VAL A 144 6.68 7.70 13.21
N ARG A 145 6.87 8.85 13.86
CA ARG A 145 5.91 9.34 14.87
C ARG A 145 4.52 9.59 14.27
N GLY A 146 4.45 10.14 13.06
CA GLY A 146 3.20 10.38 12.35
C GLY A 146 2.43 9.09 12.06
N VAL A 147 3.07 8.07 11.47
CA VAL A 147 2.43 6.78 11.19
C VAL A 147 2.09 6.02 12.46
N ASN A 148 2.91 6.15 13.53
CA ASN A 148 2.59 5.56 14.83
C ASN A 148 1.35 6.19 15.44
N ARG A 149 1.16 7.52 15.32
CA ARG A 149 -0.04 8.20 15.76
C ARG A 149 -1.29 7.71 15.01
N ALA A 150 -1.19 7.48 13.69
CA ALA A 150 -2.28 6.91 12.92
C ALA A 150 -2.62 5.48 13.38
N TRP A 151 -1.60 4.67 13.67
CA TRP A 151 -1.77 3.33 14.23
C TRP A 151 -2.44 3.36 15.61
N ASP A 152 -1.97 4.22 16.51
CA ASP A 152 -2.51 4.37 17.88
C ASP A 152 -3.96 4.88 17.88
N ALA A 153 -4.38 5.56 16.81
CA ALA A 153 -5.76 5.96 16.58
C ALA A 153 -6.65 4.84 15.98
N GLY A 154 -6.15 3.61 15.91
CA GLY A 154 -6.89 2.43 15.48
C GLY A 154 -6.86 2.14 13.97
N LEU A 155 -6.13 2.93 13.16
CA LEU A 155 -6.01 2.69 11.73
C LEU A 155 -5.00 1.58 11.43
N VAL A 156 -5.29 0.74 10.43
CA VAL A 156 -4.31 -0.19 9.87
C VAL A 156 -3.41 0.59 8.92
N VAL A 157 -2.15 0.79 9.29
CA VAL A 157 -1.18 1.54 8.48
C VAL A 157 -0.27 0.57 7.75
N VAL A 158 -0.30 0.64 6.41
CA VAL A 158 0.47 -0.24 5.50
C VAL A 158 1.44 0.62 4.71
N VAL A 159 2.73 0.30 4.79
CA VAL A 159 3.80 1.13 4.20
C VAL A 159 4.77 0.30 3.36
N ALA A 160 5.36 0.90 2.33
CA ALA A 160 6.35 0.24 1.49
C ALA A 160 7.70 0.08 2.21
N ALA A 161 8.36 -1.06 1.98
CA ALA A 161 9.72 -1.30 2.48
C ALA A 161 10.77 -0.41 1.81
N GLY A 162 10.46 0.12 0.61
CA GLY A 162 11.40 0.87 -0.22
C GLY A 162 12.15 -0.01 -1.22
N ASN A 163 12.84 0.63 -2.16
CA ASN A 163 13.49 -0.04 -3.29
C ASN A 163 15.03 0.12 -3.23
N ASN A 164 15.61 0.01 -2.03
CA ASN A 164 17.03 0.23 -1.77
C ASN A 164 17.78 -1.07 -1.45
N GLY A 165 17.14 -2.22 -1.68
CA GLY A 165 17.77 -3.53 -1.57
C GLY A 165 18.90 -3.73 -2.57
N PRO A 166 19.61 -4.86 -2.50
CA PRO A 166 19.40 -6.02 -1.60
C PRO A 166 20.14 -5.94 -0.26
N GLY A 167 20.89 -4.89 0.00
CA GLY A 167 21.70 -4.76 1.23
C GLY A 167 20.86 -4.74 2.51
N PRO A 168 21.47 -5.10 3.66
CA PRO A 168 20.84 -4.95 4.97
C PRO A 168 20.58 -3.48 5.30
N MET A 169 19.68 -3.23 6.26
CA MET A 169 19.31 -1.87 6.71
C MET A 169 18.82 -0.94 5.58
N SER A 170 18.20 -1.51 4.54
CA SER A 170 17.72 -0.76 3.38
C SER A 170 16.22 -0.44 3.44
N ILE A 171 15.57 -0.71 4.56
CA ILE A 171 14.15 -0.33 4.76
C ILE A 171 14.02 1.19 4.78
N SER A 172 13.13 1.72 3.97
CA SER A 172 12.82 3.15 3.91
C SER A 172 11.95 3.60 5.08
N THR A 173 12.07 4.87 5.48
CA THR A 173 11.15 5.51 6.42
C THR A 173 9.85 5.88 5.70
N PRO A 174 8.66 5.61 6.31
CA PRO A 174 8.44 5.21 7.70
C PRO A 174 8.38 3.69 7.95
N GLY A 175 8.76 2.84 7.00
CA GLY A 175 8.69 1.37 7.08
C GLY A 175 9.52 0.74 8.21
N ILE A 176 10.45 1.48 8.83
CA ILE A 176 11.21 1.02 9.99
C ILE A 176 10.37 0.95 11.27
N SER A 177 9.17 1.54 11.31
CA SER A 177 8.31 1.52 12.49
C SER A 177 7.93 0.10 12.92
N ARG A 178 8.02 -0.18 14.21
CA ARG A 178 7.59 -1.46 14.82
C ARG A 178 6.08 -1.69 14.70
N LYS A 179 5.29 -0.61 14.73
CA LYS A 179 3.82 -0.67 14.81
C LYS A 179 3.20 -1.03 13.47
N VAL A 180 3.55 -0.32 12.42
CA VAL A 180 2.92 -0.42 11.10
C VAL A 180 3.26 -1.72 10.36
N ILE A 181 2.48 -2.05 9.34
CA ILE A 181 2.73 -3.20 8.46
C ILE A 181 3.62 -2.72 7.30
N THR A 182 4.85 -3.21 7.26
CA THR A 182 5.83 -2.89 6.21
C THR A 182 5.86 -3.99 5.16
N VAL A 183 5.68 -3.62 3.90
CA VAL A 183 5.49 -4.55 2.79
C VAL A 183 6.69 -4.52 1.85
N GLY A 184 7.34 -5.68 1.66
CA GLY A 184 8.38 -5.93 0.67
C GLY A 184 7.83 -6.53 -0.63
N CYS A 185 8.71 -6.68 -1.62
CA CYS A 185 8.40 -7.33 -2.89
C CYS A 185 8.84 -8.80 -2.87
N SER A 186 7.99 -9.71 -3.38
CA SER A 186 8.26 -11.16 -3.42
C SER A 186 8.74 -11.67 -4.78
N ASP A 187 8.70 -10.84 -5.81
CA ASP A 187 9.00 -11.22 -7.20
C ASP A 187 9.98 -10.25 -7.89
N ASP A 188 10.98 -9.78 -7.15
CA ASP A 188 11.99 -8.80 -7.60
C ASP A 188 13.30 -9.44 -8.13
N GLN A 189 13.38 -10.77 -8.24
CA GLN A 189 14.57 -11.51 -8.71
C GLN A 189 14.84 -11.37 -10.21
N LYS A 190 13.94 -10.75 -10.96
CA LYS A 190 14.10 -10.46 -12.39
C LYS A 190 14.26 -8.97 -12.59
N GLU A 191 15.12 -8.59 -13.54
CA GLU A 191 15.31 -7.19 -13.90
C GLU A 191 13.98 -6.57 -14.37
N VAL A 192 13.62 -5.48 -13.73
CA VAL A 192 12.43 -4.67 -14.04
C VAL A 192 12.74 -3.18 -13.96
N LEU A 193 11.88 -2.37 -14.56
CA LEU A 193 11.94 -0.92 -14.44
C LEU A 193 11.25 -0.50 -13.14
N VAL A 194 12.01 0.07 -12.21
CA VAL A 194 11.51 0.70 -10.98
C VAL A 194 11.74 2.20 -11.07
N GLY A 195 10.67 2.97 -11.23
CA GLY A 195 10.78 4.38 -11.60
C GLY A 195 11.46 4.52 -12.97
N LYS A 196 12.67 5.11 -13.00
CA LYS A 196 13.48 5.29 -14.21
C LYS A 196 14.67 4.32 -14.30
N ASN A 197 14.90 3.50 -13.28
CA ASN A 197 16.06 2.63 -13.17
C ASN A 197 15.71 1.17 -13.44
N ARG A 198 16.61 0.43 -14.12
CA ARG A 198 16.56 -1.02 -14.19
C ARG A 198 17.13 -1.59 -12.90
N MET A 199 16.38 -2.44 -12.24
CA MET A 199 16.73 -2.96 -10.92
C MET A 199 16.35 -4.44 -10.80
N VAL A 200 17.11 -5.15 -10.00
CA VAL A 200 16.89 -6.53 -9.55
C VAL A 200 17.10 -6.58 -8.04
N ASP A 201 16.42 -7.47 -7.34
CA ASP A 201 16.52 -7.62 -5.87
C ASP A 201 16.37 -6.28 -5.12
N TYR A 202 15.48 -5.43 -5.61
CA TYR A 202 15.36 -4.05 -5.15
C TYR A 202 14.63 -3.89 -3.82
N SER A 203 13.88 -4.90 -3.38
CA SER A 203 13.08 -4.79 -2.14
C SER A 203 13.95 -4.45 -0.94
N GLY A 204 13.54 -3.45 -0.15
CA GLY A 204 14.21 -3.09 1.09
C GLY A 204 14.25 -4.27 2.07
N ARG A 205 15.40 -4.47 2.74
CA ARG A 205 15.65 -5.58 3.67
C ARG A 205 16.10 -5.06 5.03
N GLY A 206 15.63 -5.73 6.09
CA GLY A 206 16.09 -5.50 7.45
C GLY A 206 17.48 -6.10 7.76
N PRO A 207 17.84 -6.15 9.04
CA PRO A 207 17.13 -5.54 10.16
C PRO A 207 17.14 -4.00 10.09
N THR A 208 16.31 -3.34 10.88
CA THR A 208 16.44 -1.88 11.08
C THR A 208 17.63 -1.58 12.00
N ALA A 209 18.01 -0.30 12.12
CA ALA A 209 19.06 0.11 13.05
C ALA A 209 18.78 -0.26 14.53
N ALA A 210 17.49 -0.43 14.88
CA ALA A 210 17.05 -0.91 16.19
C ALA A 210 16.87 -2.44 16.25
N CYS A 211 17.52 -3.19 15.34
CA CYS A 211 17.48 -4.65 15.25
C CYS A 211 16.08 -5.24 15.08
N ILE A 212 15.14 -4.49 14.47
CA ILE A 212 13.80 -5.00 14.17
C ILE A 212 13.83 -5.73 12.83
N CYS A 213 13.27 -6.92 12.79
CA CYS A 213 13.07 -7.66 11.56
C CYS A 213 11.99 -6.96 10.69
N LYS A 214 12.35 -6.59 9.47
CA LYS A 214 11.50 -5.99 8.45
C LYS A 214 11.93 -6.50 7.05
N PRO A 215 11.04 -6.52 6.06
CA PRO A 215 9.61 -6.16 6.11
C PRO A 215 8.80 -7.10 7.01
N ASP A 216 7.52 -6.79 7.30
CA ASP A 216 6.62 -7.68 8.03
C ASP A 216 6.08 -8.79 7.10
N VAL A 217 5.76 -8.45 5.84
CA VAL A 217 5.17 -9.33 4.85
C VAL A 217 5.66 -8.97 3.46
N VAL A 218 5.63 -9.92 2.52
CA VAL A 218 5.90 -9.64 1.10
C VAL A 218 4.69 -9.96 0.23
N ALA A 219 4.58 -9.23 -0.88
CA ALA A 219 3.57 -9.45 -1.92
C ALA A 219 4.19 -9.19 -3.31
N PRO A 220 3.61 -9.70 -4.41
CA PRO A 220 4.12 -9.41 -5.75
C PRO A 220 4.14 -7.90 -6.02
N GLY A 221 5.22 -7.40 -6.62
CA GLY A 221 5.37 -5.97 -6.91
C GLY A 221 6.00 -5.69 -8.27
N SER A 222 6.38 -6.71 -9.02
CA SER A 222 7.03 -6.55 -10.32
C SER A 222 6.01 -6.59 -11.46
N ARG A 223 6.08 -5.59 -12.39
CA ARG A 223 5.25 -5.49 -13.59
C ARG A 223 3.74 -5.60 -13.31
N VAL A 224 3.28 -4.88 -12.30
CA VAL A 224 1.85 -4.82 -11.92
C VAL A 224 1.13 -3.86 -12.85
N VAL A 225 0.04 -4.33 -13.47
CA VAL A 225 -0.83 -3.52 -14.33
C VAL A 225 -1.97 -2.95 -13.50
N SER A 226 -2.19 -1.64 -13.56
CA SER A 226 -3.26 -0.96 -12.84
C SER A 226 -3.67 0.34 -13.52
N CYS A 227 -4.66 1.05 -12.98
CA CYS A 227 -5.16 2.30 -13.49
C CYS A 227 -4.03 3.33 -13.72
N GLY A 228 -4.14 4.04 -14.81
CA GLY A 228 -3.30 5.18 -15.15
C GLY A 228 -4.16 6.41 -15.42
N GLN A 229 -3.56 7.46 -15.96
CA GLN A 229 -4.27 8.66 -16.37
C GLN A 229 -5.14 8.41 -17.61
N ALA A 230 -6.15 9.25 -17.83
CA ALA A 230 -7.01 9.25 -19.02
C ALA A 230 -7.69 7.89 -19.32
N ASN A 231 -8.20 7.21 -18.31
CA ASN A 231 -8.84 5.88 -18.41
C ASN A 231 -7.94 4.80 -19.05
N ARG A 232 -6.62 4.94 -18.96
CA ARG A 232 -5.65 3.94 -19.44
C ARG A 232 -5.11 3.11 -18.29
N TYR A 233 -4.41 2.04 -18.62
CA TYR A 233 -3.65 1.24 -17.68
C TYR A 233 -2.16 1.45 -17.87
N ALA A 234 -1.41 1.35 -16.78
CA ALA A 234 0.04 1.46 -16.77
C ALA A 234 0.66 0.24 -16.07
N ILE A 235 1.90 -0.08 -16.45
CA ILE A 235 2.70 -1.12 -15.82
C ILE A 235 3.75 -0.45 -14.95
N LYS A 236 3.78 -0.77 -13.66
CA LYS A 236 4.79 -0.28 -12.73
C LYS A 236 5.37 -1.44 -11.91
N SER A 237 6.58 -1.23 -11.35
CA SER A 237 7.24 -2.17 -10.44
C SER A 237 7.77 -1.43 -9.22
N GLY A 238 7.85 -2.14 -8.09
CA GLY A 238 8.36 -1.60 -6.83
C GLY A 238 7.59 -2.13 -5.64
N THR A 239 8.14 -1.98 -4.44
CA THR A 239 7.43 -2.23 -3.19
C THR A 239 6.18 -1.34 -3.05
N SER A 240 6.15 -0.22 -3.75
CA SER A 240 4.98 0.64 -3.90
C SER A 240 3.77 -0.08 -4.51
N MET A 241 3.98 -1.13 -5.33
CA MET A 241 2.90 -1.95 -5.90
C MET A 241 2.52 -3.11 -4.98
N SER A 242 3.45 -3.64 -4.19
CA SER A 242 3.19 -4.68 -3.19
C SER A 242 2.33 -4.17 -2.04
N THR A 243 2.56 -2.94 -1.60
CA THR A 243 1.86 -2.30 -0.47
C THR A 243 0.34 -2.22 -0.67
N PRO A 244 -0.17 -1.70 -1.79
CA PRO A 244 -1.62 -1.63 -2.04
C PRO A 244 -2.26 -3.02 -2.24
N ILE A 245 -1.52 -4.04 -2.64
CA ILE A 245 -2.02 -5.43 -2.68
C ILE A 245 -2.36 -5.90 -1.27
N VAL A 246 -1.48 -5.64 -0.29
CA VAL A 246 -1.73 -5.96 1.12
C VAL A 246 -2.88 -5.11 1.67
N SER A 247 -2.90 -3.81 1.37
CA SER A 247 -3.99 -2.91 1.79
C SER A 247 -5.36 -3.38 1.29
N GLY A 248 -5.44 -3.80 0.02
CA GLY A 248 -6.68 -4.33 -0.56
C GLY A 248 -7.09 -5.69 0.03
N ALA A 249 -6.12 -6.58 0.32
CA ALA A 249 -6.42 -7.84 1.01
C ALA A 249 -6.97 -7.60 2.43
N ILE A 250 -6.41 -6.61 3.15
CA ILE A 250 -6.93 -6.19 4.46
C ILE A 250 -8.33 -5.56 4.33
N ALA A 251 -8.64 -4.88 3.22
CA ALA A 251 -9.99 -4.37 3.00
C ALA A 251 -11.02 -5.50 2.85
N LEU A 252 -10.67 -6.61 2.18
CA LEU A 252 -11.51 -7.81 2.12
C LEU A 252 -11.69 -8.44 3.51
N LEU A 253 -10.63 -8.48 4.31
CA LEU A 253 -10.68 -8.99 5.68
C LEU A 253 -11.62 -8.16 6.57
N LEU A 254 -11.52 -6.83 6.48
CA LEU A 254 -12.34 -5.91 7.28
C LEU A 254 -13.79 -5.83 6.81
N GLU A 255 -14.11 -6.17 5.55
CA GLU A 255 -15.49 -6.40 5.13
C GLU A 255 -16.07 -7.65 5.82
N LYS A 256 -15.28 -8.74 5.86
CA LYS A 256 -15.69 -9.99 6.52
C LYS A 256 -15.78 -9.86 8.04
N TYR A 257 -14.84 -9.13 8.64
CA TYR A 257 -14.72 -8.97 10.10
C TYR A 257 -14.60 -7.47 10.47
N PRO A 258 -15.70 -6.70 10.41
CA PRO A 258 -15.67 -5.23 10.51
C PRO A 258 -15.18 -4.70 11.86
N ASN A 259 -15.29 -5.47 12.91
CA ASN A 259 -14.90 -5.08 14.27
C ASN A 259 -13.43 -5.39 14.63
N MET A 260 -12.68 -6.02 13.73
CA MET A 260 -11.25 -6.29 14.00
C MET A 260 -10.47 -5.00 14.23
N THR A 261 -9.67 -5.00 15.28
CA THR A 261 -8.70 -3.93 15.56
C THR A 261 -7.50 -4.03 14.61
N ASN A 262 -6.74 -2.95 14.50
CA ASN A 262 -5.52 -2.95 13.69
C ASN A 262 -4.47 -3.97 14.18
N LEU A 263 -4.41 -4.22 15.48
CA LEU A 263 -3.52 -5.25 16.05
C LEU A 263 -3.98 -6.66 15.65
N GLU A 264 -5.28 -6.97 15.77
CA GLU A 264 -5.84 -8.25 15.33
C GLU A 264 -5.63 -8.50 13.84
N VAL A 265 -5.82 -7.46 13.00
CA VAL A 265 -5.51 -7.52 11.56
C VAL A 265 -4.04 -7.87 11.35
N LYS A 266 -3.12 -7.22 12.05
CA LYS A 266 -1.68 -7.48 11.94
C LYS A 266 -1.33 -8.91 12.36
N LEU A 267 -1.88 -9.40 13.46
CA LEU A 267 -1.67 -10.77 13.94
C LEU A 267 -2.28 -11.81 12.99
N LYS A 268 -3.49 -11.57 12.47
CA LYS A 268 -4.13 -12.44 11.48
C LYS A 268 -3.29 -12.52 10.20
N LEU A 269 -2.81 -11.37 9.69
CA LEU A 269 -1.93 -11.31 8.53
C LEU A 269 -0.63 -12.11 8.77
N MET A 270 0.00 -11.97 9.94
CA MET A 270 1.20 -12.70 10.32
C MET A 270 0.98 -14.23 10.24
N ASN A 271 -0.11 -14.70 10.81
CA ASN A 271 -0.40 -16.14 10.91
C ASN A 271 -0.85 -16.76 9.58
N SER A 272 -1.30 -15.95 8.63
CA SER A 272 -1.80 -16.40 7.33
C SER A 272 -0.74 -16.42 6.22
N CYS A 273 0.44 -15.81 6.44
CA CYS A 273 1.48 -15.73 5.43
C CYS A 273 2.09 -17.10 5.13
N ARG A 274 2.47 -17.30 3.85
CA ARG A 274 3.16 -18.50 3.39
C ARG A 274 4.67 -18.28 3.41
N ASP A 275 5.40 -19.14 4.10
CA ASP A 275 6.86 -19.10 4.13
C ASP A 275 7.43 -19.43 2.74
N LEU A 276 8.35 -18.59 2.26
CA LEU A 276 9.06 -18.76 0.99
C LEU A 276 10.44 -19.42 1.18
N GLY A 277 10.82 -19.80 2.40
CA GLY A 277 12.15 -20.32 2.72
C GLY A 277 13.27 -19.28 2.63
N LEU A 278 12.93 -17.98 2.60
CA LEU A 278 13.89 -16.89 2.52
C LEU A 278 14.24 -16.37 3.93
N PRO A 279 15.37 -15.66 4.09
CA PRO A 279 15.71 -15.02 5.36
C PRO A 279 14.58 -14.08 5.85
N LYS A 280 14.32 -14.07 7.15
CA LYS A 280 13.26 -13.24 7.75
C LYS A 280 13.41 -11.75 7.45
N ASN A 281 14.64 -11.23 7.35
CA ASN A 281 14.90 -9.85 6.94
C ASN A 281 14.56 -9.52 5.47
N GLN A 282 14.24 -10.54 4.66
CA GLN A 282 13.84 -10.41 3.26
C GLN A 282 12.35 -10.64 3.07
N GLN A 283 11.77 -11.65 3.73
CA GLN A 283 10.37 -12.03 3.55
C GLN A 283 9.44 -11.67 4.72
N GLY A 284 9.98 -11.31 5.89
CA GLY A 284 9.18 -11.12 7.09
C GLY A 284 8.50 -12.43 7.52
N TRP A 285 7.19 -12.39 7.69
CA TRP A 285 6.37 -13.57 7.98
C TRP A 285 6.20 -14.47 6.76
N GLY A 286 6.36 -13.92 5.54
CA GLY A 286 6.26 -14.64 4.28
C GLY A 286 5.42 -13.90 3.25
N LEU A 287 5.00 -14.64 2.22
CA LEU A 287 4.13 -14.16 1.15
C LEU A 287 2.68 -14.09 1.64
N LEU A 288 2.03 -12.95 1.38
CA LEU A 288 0.59 -12.80 1.55
C LEU A 288 -0.18 -13.98 0.94
N ASP A 289 -1.06 -14.57 1.71
CA ASP A 289 -2.00 -15.60 1.27
C ASP A 289 -3.42 -15.18 1.67
N VAL A 290 -4.24 -14.82 0.69
CA VAL A 290 -5.56 -14.22 0.93
C VAL A 290 -6.58 -15.26 1.37
N GLU A 291 -6.48 -16.49 0.87
CA GLU A 291 -7.35 -17.58 1.29
C GLU A 291 -7.21 -17.83 2.80
N ARG A 292 -5.97 -18.04 3.28
CA ARG A 292 -5.69 -18.23 4.72
C ARG A 292 -6.01 -16.98 5.55
N LEU A 293 -5.85 -15.79 4.98
CA LEU A 293 -6.17 -14.54 5.66
C LEU A 293 -7.67 -14.45 5.96
N LEU A 294 -8.50 -14.97 5.07
CA LEU A 294 -9.95 -14.91 5.16
C LEU A 294 -10.60 -16.12 5.86
N GLU A 295 -9.85 -17.18 6.16
CA GLU A 295 -10.29 -18.24 7.05
C GLU A 295 -10.52 -17.73 8.49
#